data_de49debae7da73bf72ed02d2c831edf2
#
_entry.id   de49debae7da73bf72ed02d2c831edf2
#
_cell.length_a   1.000
_cell.length_b   1.000
_cell.length_c   1.000
_cell.angle_alpha   90.00
_cell.angle_beta   90.00
_cell.angle_gamma   90.00
#
_symmetry.space_group_name_H-M   'P 1'
#
loop_
_entity.id
_entity.type
_entity.pdbx_description
1 polymer ?
#
loop_
_entity_poly.entity_id
_entity_poly.type
_entity_poly.pdbx_seq_one_letter_code
_entity_poly.pdbx_strand_id
1 'polypeptide(L)' 'MSKHYEHVEAAKEEALKHGASFSWQHDGSKLTGIIELNGKSRKLFMSITPSDKRASQNIRKNVREYIREMT' A
#
# COMPACT_ATOMS: atom_id res chain seq x y z
N MET A 1 19.23 0.74 12.79
CA MET A 1 18.35 -0.27 12.18
C MET A 1 17.07 0.33 11.65
N SER A 2 16.74 0.03 10.43
CA SER A 2 15.56 0.60 9.82
C SER A 2 14.30 -0.03 10.38
N LYS A 3 13.27 0.78 10.49
CA LYS A 3 11.98 0.27 10.91
C LYS A 3 11.28 -0.37 9.74
N HIS A 4 10.61 -1.47 10.02
CA HIS A 4 9.83 -2.14 9.02
C HIS A 4 8.37 -1.80 9.21
N TYR A 5 7.80 -1.28 8.17
CA TYR A 5 6.35 -1.07 8.13
C TYR A 5 5.77 -2.27 7.40
N GLU A 6 5.39 -3.29 8.16
CA GLU A 6 4.90 -4.53 7.58
C GLU A 6 3.73 -4.29 6.64
N HIS A 7 2.85 -3.37 7.01
CA HIS A 7 1.69 -3.10 6.18
C HIS A 7 2.09 -2.39 4.87
N VAL A 8 3.17 -1.60 4.90
CA VAL A 8 3.66 -0.96 3.67
C VAL A 8 4.28 -2.02 2.77
N GLU A 9 5.06 -2.92 3.36
CA GLU A 9 5.65 -4.02 2.59
C GLU A 9 4.58 -4.92 1.99
N ALA A 10 3.51 -5.16 2.75
CA ALA A 10 2.41 -5.96 2.24
C ALA A 10 1.76 -5.29 1.04
N ALA A 11 1.55 -3.98 1.11
CA ALA A 11 0.96 -3.24 0.00
C ALA A 11 1.87 -3.29 -1.22
N LYS A 12 3.17 -3.11 -1.01
CA LYS A 12 4.13 -3.14 -2.10
C LYS A 12 4.16 -4.50 -2.79
N GLU A 13 4.23 -5.55 -1.99
CA GLU A 13 4.27 -6.90 -2.55
C GLU A 13 3.01 -7.21 -3.35
N GLU A 14 1.87 -6.82 -2.80
CA GLU A 14 0.61 -7.08 -3.49
C GLU A 14 0.54 -6.33 -4.82
N ALA A 15 0.96 -5.07 -4.81
CA ALA A 15 0.95 -4.27 -6.03
C ALA A 15 1.89 -4.85 -7.10
N LEU A 16 3.11 -5.20 -6.70
CA LEU A 16 4.07 -5.77 -7.64
C LEU A 16 3.60 -7.11 -8.18
N LYS A 17 2.92 -7.89 -7.34
CA LYS A 17 2.41 -9.18 -7.75
C LYS A 17 1.44 -9.06 -8.93
N HIS A 18 0.72 -7.95 -8.99
CA HIS A 18 -0.25 -7.70 -10.05
C HIS A 18 0.30 -6.82 -11.18
N GLY A 19 1.59 -6.57 -11.17
CA GLY A 19 2.21 -5.79 -12.22
C GLY A 19 2.06 -4.29 -12.06
N ALA A 20 1.62 -3.83 -10.90
CA ALA A 20 1.48 -2.41 -10.63
C ALA A 20 2.75 -1.86 -10.01
N SER A 21 2.92 -0.55 -10.09
CA SER A 21 4.01 0.14 -9.42
C SER A 21 3.52 0.65 -8.07
N PHE A 22 4.41 0.67 -7.10
CA PHE A 22 4.06 1.14 -5.77
C PHE A 22 5.14 2.06 -5.25
N SER A 23 4.72 3.20 -4.74
CA SER A 23 5.62 4.12 -4.05
C SER A 23 4.90 4.63 -2.81
N TRP A 24 5.67 5.12 -1.86
CA TRP A 24 5.07 5.61 -0.63
C TRP A 24 5.94 6.73 -0.08
N GLN A 25 5.32 7.59 0.71
CA GLN A 25 6.05 8.65 1.37
C GLN A 25 5.51 8.84 2.77
N HIS A 26 6.38 9.31 3.64
CA HIS A 26 6.08 9.53 5.04
C HIS A 26 5.81 11.02 5.25
N ASP A 27 4.65 11.34 5.76
CA ASP A 27 4.26 12.73 5.98
C ASP A 27 3.71 12.88 7.38
N GLY A 28 4.57 13.35 8.28
CA GLY A 28 4.19 13.50 9.68
C GLY A 28 3.85 12.17 10.30
N SER A 29 2.63 12.02 10.75
CA SER A 29 2.16 10.78 11.36
C SER A 29 1.40 9.89 10.40
N LYS A 30 1.48 10.19 9.11
CA LYS A 30 0.74 9.44 8.10
C LYS A 30 1.66 8.92 7.02
N LEU A 31 1.27 7.79 6.45
CA LEU A 31 1.95 7.23 5.30
C LEU A 31 0.99 7.25 4.13
N THR A 32 1.48 7.68 2.99
CA THR A 32 0.67 7.72 1.77
C THR A 32 1.31 6.81 0.73
N GLY A 33 0.59 5.79 0.31
CA GLY A 33 1.04 4.91 -0.75
C GLY A 33 0.38 5.31 -2.05
N ILE A 34 1.10 5.15 -3.15
CA ILE A 34 0.59 5.44 -4.47
C ILE A 34 0.77 4.21 -5.33
N ILE A 35 -0.33 3.74 -5.90
CA ILE A 35 -0.33 2.56 -6.76
C ILE A 35 -0.61 3.03 -8.17
N GLU A 36 0.24 2.63 -9.12
CA GLU A 36 0.07 3.00 -10.51
C GLU A 36 -0.03 1.78 -11.39
N LEU A 37 -0.99 1.80 -12.31
CA LEU A 37 -1.19 0.71 -13.25
C LEU A 37 -1.96 1.22 -14.46
N ASN A 38 -1.45 0.92 -15.64
CA ASN A 38 -2.11 1.29 -16.90
C ASN A 38 -2.35 2.80 -17.03
N GLY A 39 -1.42 3.60 -16.52
CA GLY A 39 -1.54 5.04 -16.58
C GLY A 39 -2.48 5.64 -15.56
N LYS A 40 -3.05 4.82 -14.70
CA LYS A 40 -3.93 5.26 -13.63
C LYS A 40 -3.21 5.16 -12.29
N SER A 41 -3.61 5.97 -11.34
CA SER A 41 -3.00 5.94 -10.03
C SER A 41 -4.05 6.07 -8.93
N ARG A 42 -3.77 5.49 -7.79
CA ARG A 42 -4.63 5.55 -6.61
C ARG A 42 -3.79 5.82 -5.39
N LYS A 43 -4.33 6.61 -4.48
CA LYS A 43 -3.67 6.89 -3.22
C LYS A 43 -4.22 5.98 -2.14
N LEU A 44 -3.33 5.45 -1.33
CA LEU A 44 -3.70 4.59 -0.22
C LEU A 44 -3.14 5.19 1.06
N PHE A 45 -4.02 5.55 1.97
CA PHE A 45 -3.60 6.15 3.24
C PHE A 45 -3.40 5.06 4.27
N MET A 46 -2.27 5.14 4.97
CA MET A 46 -1.90 4.12 5.94
C MET A 46 -1.46 4.78 7.24
N SER A 47 -1.58 4.05 8.35
CA SER A 47 -1.08 4.51 9.64
C SER A 47 0.40 4.15 9.76
N ILE A 48 1.14 4.96 10.51
CA ILE A 48 2.54 4.66 10.77
C ILE A 48 2.66 3.48 11.72
N THR A 49 1.82 3.48 12.75
CA THR A 49 1.85 2.41 13.75
C THR A 49 0.52 1.68 13.75
N PRO A 50 0.39 0.62 12.95
CA PRO A 50 -0.83 -0.16 12.99
C PRO A 50 -0.91 -0.91 14.32
N SER A 51 -2.01 -0.75 15.01
CA SER A 51 -2.22 -1.42 16.29
C SER A 51 -2.86 -2.78 16.11
N ASP A 52 -3.22 -3.13 14.90
CA ASP A 52 -3.94 -4.35 14.61
C ASP A 52 -3.11 -5.25 13.71
N LYS A 53 -3.03 -6.53 14.07
CA LYS A 53 -2.33 -7.51 13.25
C LYS A 53 -2.99 -7.70 11.90
N ARG A 54 -4.25 -7.33 11.79
CA ARG A 54 -4.99 -7.46 10.54
C ARG A 54 -4.70 -6.34 9.57
N ALA A 55 -3.91 -5.35 9.97
CA ALA A 55 -3.63 -4.21 9.12
C ALA A 55 -3.03 -4.63 7.78
N SER A 56 -2.10 -5.58 7.80
CA SER A 56 -1.46 -6.06 6.58
C SER A 56 -2.47 -6.74 5.66
N GLN A 57 -3.35 -7.55 6.22
CA GLN A 57 -4.36 -8.23 5.42
C GLN A 57 -5.34 -7.24 4.81
N ASN A 58 -5.77 -6.25 5.59
CA ASN A 58 -6.69 -5.24 5.10
C ASN A 58 -6.06 -4.43 3.96
N ILE A 59 -4.79 -4.12 4.09
CA ILE A 59 -4.09 -3.36 3.07
C ILE A 59 -3.94 -4.16 1.79
N ARG A 60 -3.62 -5.45 1.91
CA ARG A 60 -3.54 -6.31 0.73
C ARG A 60 -4.87 -6.35 -0.01
N LYS A 61 -5.96 -6.44 0.74
CA LYS A 61 -7.28 -6.44 0.15
C LYS A 61 -7.57 -5.12 -0.57
N ASN A 62 -7.23 -4.01 0.08
CA ASN A 62 -7.45 -2.69 -0.52
C ASN A 62 -6.64 -2.52 -1.80
N VAL A 63 -5.38 -2.97 -1.78
CA VAL A 63 -4.54 -2.88 -2.96
C VAL A 63 -5.14 -3.68 -4.11
N ARG A 64 -5.60 -4.88 -3.82
CA ARG A 64 -6.21 -5.72 -4.86
C ARG A 64 -7.46 -5.07 -5.45
N GLU A 65 -8.27 -4.44 -4.61
CA GLU A 65 -9.46 -3.76 -5.07
C GLU A 65 -9.12 -2.57 -5.96
N TYR A 66 -8.11 -1.80 -5.55
CA TYR A 66 -7.66 -0.66 -6.35
C TYR A 66 -7.15 -1.12 -7.71
N ILE A 67 -6.36 -2.19 -7.72
CA ILE A 67 -5.81 -2.72 -8.95
C ILE A 67 -6.94 -3.20 -9.87
N ARG A 68 -7.93 -3.84 -9.29
CA ARG A 68 -9.09 -4.31 -10.06
C ARG A 68 -9.81 -3.14 -10.72
N GLU A 69 -9.94 -2.03 -9.99
CA GLU A 69 -10.59 -0.85 -10.55
C GLU A 69 -9.78 -0.23 -11.68
N MET A 70 -8.46 -0.36 -11.62
CA MET A 70 -7.59 0.20 -12.62
C MET A 70 -7.37 -0.69 -13.84
N THR A 71 -7.76 -1.93 -13.76
CA THR A 71 -7.71 -2.83 -14.90
C THR A 71 -9.07 -2.90 -15.57
#